data_c7174697639bfdd0ea07f80c827eb112
#
_entry.id   c7174697639bfdd0ea07f80c827eb112
#
_cell.length_a   1.000
_cell.length_b   1.000
_cell.length_c   1.000
_cell.angle_alpha   90.00
_cell.angle_beta   90.00
_cell.angle_gamma   90.00
#
_symmetry.space_group_name_H-M   'P 1'
#
loop_
_entity.id
_entity.type
_entity.pdbx_description
1 polymer ?
#
loop_
_entity_poly.entity_id
_entity_poly.type
_entity_poly.pdbx_seq_one_letter_code
_entity_poly.pdbx_strand_id
1 'polypeptide(L)'
;MFNPDTAPASTYMPSLETATRSLKVVPMTAPVNGDVEIETAIIALGREPGGGLVFMSDSFTNAHRAPLILAAARNNVPAVYGLSVFARDGGLLSYGPDEVDISRRAATYVDRILRGAKPAELPVQLPTKFEMVVNLKTAKALGLLRADELIE
;
A
#
# COMPACT_ATOMS: atom_id res chain seq x y z
N MET A 1 8.49 3.57 0.60
CA MET A 1 8.89 3.73 -0.81
C MET A 1 7.81 4.49 -1.55
N PHE A 2 8.15 5.39 -2.43
CA PHE A 2 7.23 6.24 -3.17
C PHE A 2 7.91 6.83 -4.41
N ASN A 3 7.12 7.25 -5.39
CA ASN A 3 7.63 8.06 -6.50
C ASN A 3 7.42 9.55 -6.18
N PRO A 4 8.48 10.39 -6.23
CA PRO A 4 8.38 11.79 -5.82
C PRO A 4 7.47 12.64 -6.73
N ASP A 5 7.29 12.24 -7.99
CA ASP A 5 6.47 12.98 -8.95
C ASP A 5 4.97 12.69 -8.79
N THR A 6 4.61 11.49 -8.30
CA THR A 6 3.22 11.06 -8.16
C THR A 6 2.72 11.02 -6.72
N ALA A 7 3.63 10.88 -5.76
CA ALA A 7 3.33 10.83 -4.33
C ALA A 7 4.34 11.65 -3.52
N PRO A 8 4.18 12.97 -3.39
CA PRO A 8 5.12 13.81 -2.67
C PRO A 8 5.21 13.40 -1.19
N ALA A 9 6.42 13.14 -0.73
CA ALA A 9 6.72 12.70 0.63
C ALA A 9 6.18 13.65 1.71
N SER A 10 6.12 14.94 1.40
CA SER A 10 5.57 15.97 2.29
C SER A 10 4.14 15.69 2.76
N THR A 11 3.35 14.97 1.96
CA THR A 11 1.97 14.61 2.30
C THR A 11 1.89 13.50 3.35
N TYR A 12 2.81 12.54 3.33
CA TYR A 12 2.74 11.32 4.15
C TYR A 12 3.72 11.31 5.32
N MET A 13 4.89 11.92 5.16
CA MET A 13 5.98 11.84 6.14
C MET A 13 5.60 12.32 7.54
N PRO A 14 4.89 13.44 7.74
CA PRO A 14 4.55 13.89 9.09
C PRO A 14 3.75 12.87 9.90
N SER A 15 2.78 12.21 9.26
CA SER A 15 1.96 11.16 9.89
C SER A 15 2.77 9.90 10.15
N LEU A 16 3.61 9.49 9.18
CA LEU A 16 4.49 8.33 9.30
C LEU A 16 5.51 8.50 10.43
N GLU A 17 6.18 9.64 10.51
CA GLU A 17 7.14 9.95 11.57
C GLU A 17 6.49 9.95 12.96
N THR A 18 5.26 10.44 13.05
CA THR A 18 4.51 10.40 14.32
C THR A 18 4.22 8.96 14.74
N ALA A 19 3.75 8.12 13.82
CA ALA A 19 3.47 6.72 14.09
C ALA A 19 4.74 5.93 14.44
N THR A 20 5.83 6.12 13.70
CA THR A 20 7.09 5.38 13.92
C THR A 20 7.75 5.69 15.25
N ARG A 21 7.63 6.93 15.77
CA ARG A 21 8.12 7.28 17.12
C ARG A 21 7.46 6.43 18.20
N SER A 22 6.15 6.24 18.12
CA SER A 22 5.40 5.42 19.10
C SER A 22 5.77 3.94 19.03
N LEU A 23 6.14 3.45 17.83
CA LEU A 23 6.51 2.07 17.57
C LEU A 23 8.01 1.79 17.73
N LYS A 24 8.83 2.80 18.06
CA LYS A 24 10.29 2.71 18.13
C LYS A 24 10.93 2.19 16.83
N VAL A 25 10.37 2.57 15.70
CA VAL A 25 10.86 2.24 14.36
C VAL A 25 11.48 3.47 13.73
N VAL A 26 12.58 3.30 13.00
CA VAL A 26 13.24 4.39 12.28
C VAL A 26 12.71 4.43 10.84
N PRO A 27 11.98 5.49 10.44
CA PRO A 27 11.52 5.63 9.08
C PRO A 27 12.67 6.04 8.16
N MET A 28 12.79 5.33 7.03
CA MET A 28 13.73 5.66 5.96
C MET A 28 12.95 5.90 4.67
N THR A 29 13.22 7.01 4.00
CA THR A 29 12.62 7.30 2.70
C THR A 29 13.34 6.56 1.59
N ALA A 30 12.57 5.99 0.66
CA ALA A 30 13.09 5.36 -0.55
C ALA A 30 12.34 5.93 -1.76
N PRO A 31 12.81 7.07 -2.33
CA PRO A 31 12.27 7.59 -3.58
C PRO A 31 12.72 6.70 -4.74
N VAL A 32 11.81 6.42 -5.67
CA VAL A 32 12.06 5.56 -6.84
C VAL A 32 11.33 6.10 -8.08
N ASN A 33 11.98 6.01 -9.24
CA ASN A 33 11.44 6.48 -10.52
C ASN A 33 11.32 5.36 -11.57
N GLY A 34 11.77 4.13 -11.25
CA GLY A 34 11.71 3.00 -12.16
C GLY A 34 12.06 1.67 -11.49
N ASP A 35 11.91 0.58 -12.26
CA ASP A 35 12.08 -0.80 -11.75
C ASP A 35 13.48 -1.06 -11.19
N VAL A 36 14.53 -0.50 -11.80
CA VAL A 36 15.92 -0.67 -11.33
C VAL A 36 16.13 -0.08 -9.94
N GLU A 37 15.56 1.09 -9.69
CA GLU A 37 15.66 1.76 -8.39
C GLU A 37 14.82 1.03 -7.34
N ILE A 38 13.63 0.54 -7.73
CA ILE A 38 12.79 -0.33 -6.89
C ILE A 38 13.58 -1.55 -6.44
N GLU A 39 14.14 -2.29 -7.38
CA GLU A 39 14.89 -3.51 -7.09
C GLU A 39 16.12 -3.23 -6.22
N THR A 40 16.88 -2.19 -6.55
CA THR A 40 18.08 -1.79 -5.78
C THR A 40 17.73 -1.44 -4.34
N ALA A 41 16.69 -0.65 -4.12
CA ALA A 41 16.27 -0.27 -2.77
C ALA A 41 15.77 -1.46 -1.95
N ILE A 42 15.04 -2.38 -2.58
CA ILE A 42 14.53 -3.59 -1.90
C ILE A 42 15.67 -4.55 -1.59
N ILE A 43 16.63 -4.75 -2.49
CA ILE A 43 17.82 -5.57 -2.24
C ILE A 43 18.63 -4.99 -1.06
N ALA A 44 18.83 -3.68 -1.01
CA ALA A 44 19.53 -3.04 0.08
C ALA A 44 18.83 -3.28 1.42
N LEU A 45 17.52 -3.12 1.47
CA LEU A 45 16.74 -3.36 2.67
C LEU A 45 16.73 -4.85 3.10
N GLY A 46 16.71 -5.77 2.15
CA GLY A 46 16.71 -7.22 2.44
C GLY A 46 18.02 -7.72 3.07
N ARG A 47 19.10 -6.92 3.04
CA ARG A 47 20.36 -7.21 3.72
C ARG A 47 20.36 -6.81 5.20
N GLU A 48 19.44 -5.94 5.59
CA GLU A 48 19.30 -5.43 6.95
C GLU A 48 18.25 -6.24 7.72
N PRO A 49 18.57 -6.87 8.84
CA PRO A 49 17.61 -7.64 9.60
C PRO A 49 16.54 -6.74 10.25
N GLY A 50 15.29 -7.19 10.24
CA GLY A 50 14.18 -6.51 10.91
C GLY A 50 13.60 -5.32 10.14
N GLY A 51 14.03 -5.10 8.90
CA GLY A 51 13.45 -4.09 8.02
C GLY A 51 12.14 -4.54 7.37
N GLY A 52 11.33 -3.56 6.95
CA GLY A 52 10.11 -3.79 6.18
C GLY A 52 9.77 -2.57 5.32
N LEU A 53 8.89 -2.75 4.36
CA LEU A 53 8.47 -1.71 3.42
C LEU A 53 7.03 -1.28 3.64
N VAL A 54 6.80 0.03 3.53
CA VAL A 54 5.47 0.59 3.31
C VAL A 54 5.48 1.27 1.94
N PHE A 55 4.59 0.81 1.06
CA PHE A 55 4.38 1.43 -0.24
C PHE A 55 3.27 2.46 -0.15
N MET A 56 3.55 3.66 -0.63
CA MET A 56 2.53 4.69 -0.75
C MET A 56 1.68 4.40 -2.00
N SER A 57 0.36 4.52 -1.83
CA SER A 57 -0.58 4.29 -2.94
C SER A 57 -0.56 5.47 -3.89
N ASP A 58 -0.08 5.24 -5.11
CA ASP A 58 -0.07 6.20 -6.20
C ASP A 58 -0.14 5.50 -7.57
N SER A 59 -0.24 6.25 -8.65
CA SER A 59 -0.31 5.72 -10.02
C SER A 59 0.96 4.98 -10.42
N PHE A 60 2.13 5.43 -9.98
CA PHE A 60 3.41 4.80 -10.28
C PHE A 60 3.51 3.42 -9.61
N THR A 61 3.29 3.34 -8.30
CA THR A 61 3.36 2.06 -7.57
C THR A 61 2.32 1.06 -8.08
N ASN A 62 1.13 1.53 -8.49
CA ASN A 62 0.13 0.66 -9.08
C ASN A 62 0.55 0.12 -10.47
N ALA A 63 1.18 0.93 -11.30
CA ALA A 63 1.71 0.51 -12.59
C ALA A 63 2.87 -0.50 -12.45
N HIS A 64 3.71 -0.35 -11.41
CA HIS A 64 4.85 -1.22 -11.12
C HIS A 64 4.54 -2.33 -10.09
N ARG A 65 3.26 -2.67 -9.91
CA ARG A 65 2.80 -3.64 -8.89
C ARG A 65 3.52 -4.97 -8.95
N ALA A 66 3.61 -5.57 -10.12
CA ALA A 66 4.24 -6.90 -10.29
C ALA A 66 5.74 -6.88 -9.96
N PRO A 67 6.58 -5.97 -10.48
CA PRO A 67 7.97 -5.81 -10.06
C PRO A 67 8.14 -5.60 -8.57
N LEU A 68 7.31 -4.74 -7.95
CA LEU A 68 7.36 -4.45 -6.52
C LEU A 68 7.13 -5.71 -5.67
N ILE A 69 6.08 -6.45 -5.96
CA ILE A 69 5.74 -7.70 -5.25
C ILE A 69 6.86 -8.73 -5.42
N LEU A 70 7.34 -8.89 -6.65
CA LEU A 70 8.37 -9.87 -6.96
C LEU A 70 9.69 -9.55 -6.27
N ALA A 71 10.13 -8.29 -6.29
CA ALA A 71 11.35 -7.86 -5.62
C ALA A 71 11.27 -8.05 -4.11
N ALA A 72 10.15 -7.68 -3.48
CA ALA A 72 9.94 -7.89 -2.05
C ALA A 72 9.99 -9.39 -1.68
N ALA A 73 9.31 -10.24 -2.46
CA ALA A 73 9.29 -11.68 -2.22
C ALA A 73 10.66 -12.34 -2.38
N ARG A 74 11.41 -11.99 -3.45
CA ARG A 74 12.76 -12.55 -3.72
C ARG A 74 13.78 -12.18 -2.65
N ASN A 75 13.62 -11.04 -2.03
CA ASN A 75 14.58 -10.53 -1.03
C ASN A 75 14.08 -10.74 0.42
N ASN A 76 13.01 -11.51 0.62
CA ASN A 76 12.39 -11.78 1.93
C ASN A 76 12.05 -10.48 2.71
N VAL A 77 11.63 -9.42 2.02
CA VAL A 77 11.27 -8.15 2.63
C VAL A 77 9.78 -8.11 2.89
N PRO A 78 9.32 -8.06 4.15
CA PRO A 78 7.92 -7.83 4.47
C PRO A 78 7.45 -6.48 3.94
N ALA A 79 6.30 -6.47 3.26
CA ALA A 79 5.80 -5.25 2.64
C ALA A 79 4.30 -5.04 2.90
N VAL A 80 3.94 -3.78 3.19
CA VAL A 80 2.56 -3.32 3.35
C VAL A 80 2.19 -2.40 2.20
N TYR A 81 1.01 -2.62 1.66
CA TYR A 81 0.48 -1.91 0.49
C TYR A 81 -0.84 -1.22 0.81
N GLY A 82 -1.19 -0.18 0.08
CA GLY A 82 -2.43 0.58 0.29
C GLY A 82 -3.67 0.02 -0.38
N LEU A 83 -3.53 -0.93 -1.33
CA LEU A 83 -4.64 -1.50 -2.09
C LEU A 83 -4.67 -3.02 -1.98
N SER A 84 -5.85 -3.60 -1.82
CA SER A 84 -6.04 -5.05 -1.61
C SER A 84 -5.56 -5.91 -2.79
N VAL A 85 -5.55 -5.35 -3.99
CA VAL A 85 -5.05 -6.04 -5.19
C VAL A 85 -3.58 -6.47 -5.05
N PHE A 86 -2.75 -5.73 -4.33
CA PHE A 86 -1.36 -6.12 -4.09
C PHE A 86 -1.24 -7.41 -3.27
N ALA A 87 -2.03 -7.54 -2.20
CA ALA A 87 -2.03 -8.76 -1.40
C ALA A 87 -2.62 -9.95 -2.17
N ARG A 88 -3.64 -9.72 -3.00
CA ARG A 88 -4.23 -10.75 -3.87
C ARG A 88 -3.25 -11.24 -4.94
N ASP A 89 -2.40 -10.36 -5.46
CA ASP A 89 -1.39 -10.67 -6.47
C ASP A 89 -0.08 -11.23 -5.88
N GLY A 90 -0.02 -11.48 -4.57
CA GLY A 90 1.11 -12.14 -3.91
C GLY A 90 1.89 -11.27 -2.92
N GLY A 91 1.54 -10.01 -2.74
CA GLY A 91 2.06 -9.17 -1.67
C GLY A 91 1.67 -9.69 -0.28
N LEU A 92 2.42 -9.33 0.75
CA LEU A 92 2.19 -9.84 2.11
C LEU A 92 0.89 -9.33 2.72
N LEU A 93 0.73 -8.02 2.80
CA LEU A 93 -0.38 -7.37 3.50
C LEU A 93 -0.79 -6.09 2.79
N SER A 94 -2.08 -5.86 2.71
CA SER A 94 -2.62 -4.56 2.33
C SER A 94 -3.56 -4.02 3.40
N TYR A 95 -3.53 -2.71 3.59
CA TYR A 95 -4.48 -1.97 4.40
C TYR A 95 -4.85 -0.67 3.70
N GLY A 96 -6.10 -0.51 3.37
CA GLY A 96 -6.56 0.66 2.65
C GLY A 96 -8.07 0.72 2.46
N PRO A 97 -8.56 1.73 1.75
CA PRO A 97 -9.99 1.89 1.52
C PRO A 97 -10.54 0.77 0.63
N ASP A 98 -11.78 0.37 0.88
CA ASP A 98 -12.52 -0.56 0.03
C ASP A 98 -12.90 0.14 -1.29
N GLU A 99 -12.16 -0.19 -2.37
CA GLU A 99 -12.33 0.44 -3.69
C GLU A 99 -13.71 0.13 -4.30
N VAL A 100 -14.30 -1.02 -3.97
CA VAL A 100 -15.66 -1.39 -4.43
C VAL A 100 -16.70 -0.49 -3.76
N ASP A 101 -16.53 -0.22 -2.47
CA ASP A 101 -17.41 0.70 -1.74
C ASP A 101 -17.28 2.13 -2.28
N ILE A 102 -16.06 2.61 -2.52
CA ILE A 102 -15.83 3.93 -3.14
C ILE A 102 -16.54 4.02 -4.49
N SER A 103 -16.37 3.03 -5.36
CA SER A 103 -16.96 2.99 -6.69
C SER A 103 -18.50 2.96 -6.62
N ARG A 104 -19.07 2.17 -5.70
CA ARG A 104 -20.52 2.11 -5.48
C ARG A 104 -21.06 3.47 -5.00
N ARG A 105 -20.37 4.14 -4.11
CA ARG A 105 -20.75 5.47 -3.62
C ARG A 105 -20.59 6.54 -4.71
N ALA A 106 -19.56 6.46 -5.54
CA ALA A 106 -19.38 7.36 -6.68
C ALA A 106 -20.57 7.31 -7.66
N ALA A 107 -21.20 6.15 -7.85
CA ALA A 107 -22.38 6.02 -8.70
C ALA A 107 -23.53 6.93 -8.25
N THR A 108 -23.66 7.21 -6.96
CA THR A 108 -24.70 8.13 -6.45
C THR A 108 -24.44 9.58 -6.88
N TYR A 109 -23.16 9.97 -7.00
CA TYR A 109 -22.79 11.28 -7.54
C TYR A 109 -23.07 11.38 -9.02
N VAL A 110 -22.77 10.32 -9.77
CA VAL A 110 -23.09 10.25 -11.21
C VAL A 110 -24.59 10.43 -11.43
N ASP A 111 -25.44 9.69 -10.71
CA ASP A 111 -26.89 9.82 -10.82
C ASP A 111 -27.38 11.25 -10.52
N ARG A 112 -26.87 11.87 -9.44
CA ARG A 112 -27.23 13.25 -9.08
C ARG A 112 -26.81 14.27 -10.14
N ILE A 113 -25.61 14.13 -10.71
CA ILE A 113 -25.09 15.00 -11.76
C ILE A 113 -25.93 14.85 -13.04
N LEU A 114 -26.24 13.62 -13.42
CA LEU A 114 -27.11 13.36 -14.59
C LEU A 114 -28.53 13.92 -14.42
N ARG A 115 -29.00 14.06 -13.18
CA ARG A 115 -30.28 14.71 -12.84
C ARG A 115 -30.17 16.24 -12.67
N GLY A 116 -29.02 16.84 -12.98
CA GLY A 116 -28.82 18.28 -13.00
C GLY A 116 -28.16 18.89 -11.77
N ALA A 117 -27.69 18.09 -10.80
CA ALA A 117 -26.92 18.63 -9.70
C ALA A 117 -25.55 19.12 -10.20
N LYS A 118 -25.12 20.27 -9.71
CA LYS A 118 -23.81 20.83 -10.10
C LYS A 118 -22.72 20.14 -9.28
N PRO A 119 -21.62 19.67 -9.91
CA PRO A 119 -20.51 19.03 -9.19
C PRO A 119 -19.95 19.87 -8.04
N ALA A 120 -19.88 21.19 -8.20
CA ALA A 120 -19.40 22.11 -7.17
C ALA A 120 -20.30 22.18 -5.90
N GLU A 121 -21.53 21.75 -5.99
CA GLU A 121 -22.50 21.72 -4.87
C GLU A 121 -22.52 20.35 -4.15
N LEU A 122 -21.77 19.37 -4.68
CA LEU A 122 -21.72 18.04 -4.09
C LEU A 122 -20.62 17.99 -3.00
N PRO A 123 -20.92 17.44 -1.82
CA PRO A 123 -19.94 17.37 -0.74
C PRO A 123 -18.81 16.38 -1.08
N VAL A 124 -17.57 16.74 -0.75
CA VAL A 124 -16.45 15.80 -0.79
C VAL A 124 -16.65 14.76 0.32
N GLN A 125 -16.57 13.48 -0.02
CA GLN A 125 -16.69 12.38 0.95
C GLN A 125 -15.37 11.61 1.03
N LEU A 126 -14.89 11.40 2.25
CA LEU A 126 -13.78 10.51 2.50
C LEU A 126 -14.25 9.05 2.51
N PRO A 127 -13.35 8.10 2.23
CA PRO A 127 -13.62 6.69 2.45
C PRO A 127 -14.02 6.43 3.91
N THR A 128 -15.04 5.63 4.12
CA THR A 128 -15.53 5.25 5.47
C THR A 128 -15.33 3.77 5.74
N LYS A 129 -15.06 2.98 4.69
CA LYS A 129 -14.82 1.56 4.79
C LYS A 129 -13.38 1.25 4.39
N PHE A 130 -12.67 0.56 5.28
CA PHE A 130 -11.31 0.09 5.06
C PHE A 130 -11.28 -1.42 5.16
N GLU A 131 -10.39 -2.04 4.40
CA GLU A 131 -10.14 -3.48 4.45
C GLU A 131 -8.66 -3.75 4.73
N MET A 132 -8.41 -4.85 5.44
CA MET A 132 -7.09 -5.42 5.61
C MET A 132 -7.10 -6.82 4.99
N VAL A 133 -6.17 -7.07 4.08
CA VAL A 133 -6.01 -8.36 3.42
C VAL A 133 -4.59 -8.87 3.69
N VAL A 134 -4.49 -10.09 4.19
CA VAL A 134 -3.21 -10.77 4.42
C VAL A 134 -3.11 -11.96 3.49
N ASN A 135 -2.01 -12.06 2.74
CA ASN A 135 -1.71 -13.23 1.94
C ASN A 135 -0.99 -14.26 2.82
N LEU A 136 -1.73 -15.27 3.28
CA LEU A 136 -1.20 -16.31 4.18
C LEU A 136 -0.08 -17.13 3.55
N LYS A 137 -0.12 -17.36 2.23
CA LYS A 137 0.94 -18.06 1.51
C LYS A 137 2.25 -17.28 1.57
N THR A 138 2.19 -15.97 1.35
CA THR A 138 3.34 -15.08 1.43
C THR A 138 3.82 -14.92 2.87
N ALA A 139 2.91 -14.77 3.83
CA ALA A 139 3.25 -14.70 5.25
C ALA A 139 3.99 -15.96 5.74
N LYS A 140 3.53 -17.15 5.30
CA LYS A 140 4.20 -18.42 5.59
C LYS A 140 5.60 -18.50 4.94
N ALA A 141 5.73 -18.08 3.70
CA ALA A 141 7.02 -18.06 2.99
C ALA A 141 8.05 -17.13 3.67
N LEU A 142 7.61 -16.03 4.25
CA LEU A 142 8.42 -15.09 5.01
C LEU A 142 8.68 -15.52 6.47
N GLY A 143 8.17 -16.68 6.90
CA GLY A 143 8.32 -17.17 8.27
C GLY A 143 7.55 -16.37 9.33
N LEU A 144 6.58 -15.58 8.94
CA LEU A 144 5.78 -14.72 9.81
C LEU A 144 4.59 -15.44 10.46
N LEU A 145 4.22 -16.63 9.94
CA LEU A 145 3.18 -17.47 10.49
C LEU A 145 3.81 -18.78 10.98
N ARG A 146 3.53 -19.15 12.23
CA ARG A 146 3.77 -20.50 12.73
C ARG A 146 2.67 -21.43 12.22
N ALA A 147 3.04 -22.65 11.87
CA ALA A 147 2.08 -23.66 11.33
C ALA A 147 0.92 -23.95 12.30
N ASP A 148 1.11 -23.68 13.58
CA ASP A 148 0.18 -24.00 14.67
C ASP A 148 -0.90 -22.92 14.91
N GLU A 149 -0.86 -21.80 14.18
CA GLU A 149 -1.77 -20.64 14.37
C GLU A 149 -2.74 -20.42 13.20
N LEU A 150 -2.78 -21.33 12.22
CA LEU A 150 -3.74 -21.27 11.11
C LEU A 150 -5.05 -21.95 11.52
N ILE A 151 -6.01 -21.16 11.96
CA ILE A 151 -7.43 -21.54 11.99
C ILE A 151 -8.01 -21.07 10.66
N GLU A 152 -8.41 -22.02 9.80
CA GLU A 152 -9.17 -21.74 8.57
C GLU A 152 -10.62 -21.34 8.89
#